data_fae20d2da0eb930d0d786e13a85c107a
#
_entry.id   fae20d2da0eb930d0d786e13a85c107a
#
_cell.length_a   1.000
_cell.length_b   1.000
_cell.length_c   1.000
_cell.angle_alpha   90.00
_cell.angle_beta   90.00
_cell.angle_gamma   90.00
#
_symmetry.space_group_name_H-M   'P 1'
#
loop_
_entity.id
_entity.type
_entity.pdbx_description
1 polymer ?
#
loop_
_entity_poly.entity_id
_entity_poly.type
_entity_poly.pdbx_seq_one_letter_code
_entity_poly.pdbx_strand_id
1 'polypeptide(L)'
;MIAMFLYPDSTIYEGGKEMLRILETGLPFRAEEYIKGLGISEISDNTGMLWDCLQKCRSHTPLPDREGALDILQKHCAEYTANVMKYNLRNDYAKCAAYAAVIGEIMESEGKTPSKNEYLLNWKHEYSRRIAYHRELRNYGMKDGK
;
A
#
# COMPACT_ATOMS: atom_id res chain seq x y z
N MET A 1 2.91 4.28 -6.75
CA MET A 1 3.33 5.68 -6.47
C MET A 1 2.18 6.55 -5.99
N ILE A 2 1.05 6.64 -6.69
CA ILE A 2 -0.13 7.45 -6.25
C ILE A 2 -0.53 7.15 -4.81
N ALA A 3 -0.58 5.88 -4.39
CA ALA A 3 -0.90 5.49 -3.03
C ALA A 3 0.02 6.14 -1.99
N MET A 4 1.29 6.28 -2.28
CA MET A 4 2.25 6.91 -1.36
C MET A 4 2.04 8.42 -1.24
N PHE A 5 1.55 9.09 -2.29
CA PHE A 5 1.17 10.50 -2.22
C PHE A 5 -0.10 10.73 -1.40
N LEU A 6 -0.98 9.75 -1.33
CA LEU A 6 -2.21 9.78 -0.52
C LEU A 6 -1.99 9.33 0.91
N TYR A 7 -0.88 8.66 1.19
CA TYR A 7 -0.61 8.03 2.48
C TYR A 7 -0.49 9.08 3.61
N PRO A 8 -0.98 8.79 4.82
CA PRO A 8 -0.88 9.74 5.94
C PRO A 8 0.58 10.01 6.37
N ASP A 9 0.85 11.22 6.84
CA ASP A 9 2.20 11.68 7.14
C ASP A 9 2.80 11.09 8.42
N SER A 10 1.96 10.62 9.35
CA SER A 10 2.36 10.39 10.72
C SER A 10 3.04 9.04 10.98
N THR A 11 2.52 7.96 10.43
CA THR A 11 3.00 6.60 10.75
C THR A 11 2.86 5.69 9.55
N ILE A 12 3.90 4.91 9.28
CA ILE A 12 3.86 3.89 8.22
C ILE A 12 3.47 2.55 8.84
N TYR A 13 2.32 2.05 8.44
CA TYR A 13 1.82 0.72 8.82
C TYR A 13 2.24 -0.35 7.81
N GLU A 14 1.82 -1.60 8.06
CA GLU A 14 2.26 -2.77 7.29
C GLU A 14 2.07 -2.63 5.78
N GLY A 15 0.90 -2.13 5.35
CA GLY A 15 0.61 -1.92 3.93
C GLY A 15 1.51 -0.87 3.30
N GLY A 16 1.73 0.24 3.98
CA GLY A 16 2.60 1.33 3.52
C GLY A 16 4.05 0.88 3.37
N LYS A 17 4.57 0.13 4.33
CA LYS A 17 5.94 -0.44 4.28
C LYS A 17 6.10 -1.37 3.07
N GLU A 18 5.12 -2.22 2.83
CA GLU A 18 5.16 -3.13 1.69
C GLU A 18 5.09 -2.38 0.35
N MET A 19 4.28 -1.32 0.26
CA MET A 19 4.24 -0.48 -0.94
C MET A 19 5.58 0.22 -1.21
N LEU A 20 6.25 0.70 -0.18
CA LEU A 20 7.60 1.27 -0.33
C LEU A 20 8.59 0.22 -0.82
N ARG A 21 8.56 -0.99 -0.26
CA ARG A 21 9.40 -2.10 -0.69
C ARG A 21 9.17 -2.45 -2.16
N ILE A 22 7.92 -2.51 -2.60
CA ILE A 22 7.55 -2.76 -4.00
C ILE A 22 8.08 -1.64 -4.91
N LEU A 23 7.95 -0.39 -4.50
CA LEU A 23 8.49 0.75 -5.25
C LEU A 23 10.01 0.67 -5.39
N GLU A 24 10.70 0.34 -4.30
CA GLU A 24 12.15 0.20 -4.29
C GLU A 24 12.63 -0.89 -5.25
N THR A 25 12.00 -2.06 -5.21
CA THR A 25 12.35 -3.18 -6.10
C THR A 25 12.03 -2.92 -7.57
N GLY A 26 11.09 -2.02 -7.85
CA GLY A 26 10.70 -1.63 -9.21
C GLY A 26 11.57 -0.53 -9.83
N LEU A 27 12.48 0.07 -9.07
CA LEU A 27 13.36 1.11 -9.61
C LEU A 27 14.46 0.48 -10.48
N PRO A 28 14.76 1.06 -11.66
CA PRO A 28 15.71 0.51 -12.61
C PRO A 28 17.19 0.67 -12.20
N PHE A 29 17.46 1.34 -11.11
CA PHE A 29 18.78 1.58 -10.54
C PHE A 29 18.73 1.45 -9.03
N ARG A 30 19.91 1.29 -8.42
CA ARG A 30 19.99 1.20 -6.96
C ARG A 30 19.49 2.47 -6.32
N ALA A 31 18.34 2.38 -5.63
CA ALA A 31 17.74 3.50 -4.93
C ALA A 31 18.74 4.20 -3.98
N GLU A 32 19.65 3.44 -3.35
CA GLU A 32 20.72 3.95 -2.50
C GLU A 32 21.61 4.99 -3.18
N GLU A 33 22.02 4.74 -4.42
CA GLU A 33 22.92 5.65 -5.15
C GLU A 33 22.22 6.95 -5.51
N TYR A 34 20.94 6.86 -5.89
CA TYR A 34 20.12 8.03 -6.19
C TYR A 34 19.86 8.88 -4.94
N ILE A 35 19.55 8.22 -3.84
CA ILE A 35 19.22 8.87 -2.57
C ILE A 35 20.49 9.53 -1.97
N LYS A 36 21.66 8.88 -2.08
CA LYS A 36 22.95 9.52 -1.71
C LYS A 36 23.21 10.79 -2.51
N GLY A 37 22.86 10.80 -3.80
CA GLY A 37 22.94 11.98 -4.64
C GLY A 37 22.05 13.15 -4.19
N LEU A 38 21.00 12.88 -3.41
CA LEU A 38 20.13 13.88 -2.81
C LEU A 38 20.64 14.42 -1.45
N GLY A 39 21.81 13.99 -0.99
CA GLY A 39 22.43 14.46 0.27
C GLY A 39 21.78 13.87 1.52
N ILE A 40 21.06 12.78 1.42
CA ILE A 40 20.49 12.08 2.56
C ILE A 40 21.54 11.06 3.04
N SER A 41 22.27 11.44 4.11
CA SER A 41 23.27 10.57 4.72
C SER A 41 22.65 9.83 5.92
N GLU A 42 22.79 8.55 5.98
CA GLU A 42 22.49 7.66 7.10
C GLU A 42 21.01 7.39 7.38
N ILE A 43 20.51 6.35 6.75
CA ILE A 43 19.31 5.67 7.23
C ILE A 43 19.61 4.17 7.24
N SER A 44 19.20 3.51 8.33
CA SER A 44 19.49 2.09 8.58
C SER A 44 18.67 1.12 7.74
N ASP A 45 17.64 1.60 7.01
CA ASP A 45 16.88 0.83 6.03
C ASP A 45 16.49 1.70 4.83
N ASN A 46 16.42 1.09 3.64
CA ASN A 46 16.08 1.75 2.39
C ASN A 46 14.63 2.26 2.37
N THR A 47 13.74 1.62 3.11
CA THR A 47 12.33 2.01 3.22
C THR A 47 12.17 3.39 3.85
N GLY A 48 12.91 3.66 4.93
CA GLY A 48 12.90 4.97 5.58
C GLY A 48 13.41 6.08 4.67
N MET A 49 14.48 5.82 3.91
CA MET A 49 15.05 6.75 2.95
C MET A 49 14.06 7.10 1.84
N LEU A 50 13.42 6.10 1.26
CA LEU A 50 12.42 6.31 0.20
C LEU A 50 11.21 7.08 0.73
N TRP A 51 10.78 6.81 1.95
CA TRP A 51 9.70 7.53 2.60
C TRP A 51 10.03 9.01 2.79
N ASP A 52 11.22 9.32 3.30
CA ASP A 52 11.67 10.71 3.47
C ASP A 52 11.74 11.46 2.13
N CYS A 53 12.21 10.80 1.09
CA CYS A 53 12.23 11.34 -0.26
C CYS A 53 10.82 11.65 -0.77
N LEU A 54 9.88 10.72 -0.57
CA LEU A 54 8.47 10.92 -0.95
C LEU A 54 7.82 12.05 -0.18
N GLN A 55 8.11 12.20 1.12
CA GLN A 55 7.61 13.32 1.92
C GLN A 55 8.06 14.67 1.36
N LYS A 56 9.32 14.78 0.97
CA LYS A 56 9.84 16.00 0.33
C LYS A 56 9.14 16.26 -1.01
N CYS A 57 8.95 15.24 -1.83
CA CYS A 57 8.23 15.36 -3.10
C CYS A 57 6.79 15.83 -2.89
N ARG A 58 6.10 15.29 -1.89
CA ARG A 58 4.72 15.65 -1.56
C ARG A 58 4.57 17.10 -1.13
N SER A 59 5.52 17.61 -0.35
CA SER A 59 5.48 19.01 0.11
C SER A 59 5.65 20.01 -1.04
N HIS A 60 6.32 19.61 -2.14
CA HIS A 60 6.56 20.46 -3.31
C HIS A 60 5.54 20.22 -4.44
N THR A 61 4.93 19.05 -4.49
CA THR A 61 4.01 18.66 -5.58
C THR A 61 2.78 17.96 -5.00
N PRO A 62 1.86 18.71 -4.36
CA PRO A 62 0.65 18.10 -3.80
C PRO A 62 -0.25 17.58 -4.91
N LEU A 63 -0.98 16.50 -4.63
CA LEU A 63 -2.01 15.98 -5.53
C LEU A 63 -3.19 16.97 -5.59
N PRO A 64 -3.56 17.48 -6.77
CA PRO A 64 -4.64 18.44 -6.90
C PRO A 64 -6.04 17.83 -6.66
N ASP A 65 -6.22 16.53 -6.93
CA ASP A 65 -7.47 15.81 -6.75
C ASP A 65 -7.24 14.50 -5.98
N ARG A 66 -7.29 14.59 -4.65
CA ARG A 66 -7.09 13.42 -3.79
C ARG A 66 -8.23 12.40 -3.90
N GLU A 67 -9.47 12.84 -4.00
CA GLU A 67 -10.63 11.94 -4.11
C GLU A 67 -10.62 11.16 -5.42
N GLY A 68 -10.38 11.83 -6.54
CA GLY A 68 -10.26 11.17 -7.84
C GLY A 68 -9.08 10.20 -7.88
N ALA A 69 -7.95 10.55 -7.27
CA ALA A 69 -6.79 9.66 -7.17
C ALA A 69 -7.10 8.41 -6.34
N LEU A 70 -7.82 8.56 -5.22
CA LEU A 70 -8.23 7.44 -4.39
C LEU A 70 -9.21 6.52 -5.11
N ASP A 71 -10.16 7.07 -5.85
CA ASP A 71 -11.10 6.31 -6.67
C ASP A 71 -10.38 5.48 -7.75
N ILE A 72 -9.39 6.05 -8.41
CA ILE A 72 -8.54 5.35 -9.38
C ILE A 72 -7.80 4.18 -8.71
N LEU A 73 -7.23 4.40 -7.52
CA LEU A 73 -6.54 3.33 -6.77
C LEU A 73 -7.48 2.21 -6.37
N GLN A 74 -8.66 2.53 -5.86
CA GLN A 74 -9.65 1.54 -5.46
C GLN A 74 -10.10 0.70 -6.66
N LYS A 75 -10.38 1.34 -7.78
CA LYS A 75 -10.76 0.67 -9.03
C LYS A 75 -9.64 -0.25 -9.52
N HIS A 76 -8.40 0.25 -9.56
CA HIS A 76 -7.25 -0.54 -9.97
C HIS A 76 -7.03 -1.75 -9.06
N CYS A 77 -7.12 -1.58 -7.76
CA CYS A 77 -6.99 -2.67 -6.78
C CYS A 77 -8.09 -3.72 -6.98
N ALA A 78 -9.33 -3.29 -7.18
CA ALA A 78 -10.46 -4.20 -7.41
C ALA A 78 -10.28 -5.02 -8.70
N GLU A 79 -9.91 -4.38 -9.79
CA GLU A 79 -9.68 -5.03 -11.08
C GLU A 79 -8.49 -6.01 -11.03
N TYR A 80 -7.38 -5.58 -10.42
CA TYR A 80 -6.20 -6.43 -10.24
C TYR A 80 -6.50 -7.65 -9.39
N THR A 81 -7.17 -7.48 -8.26
CA THR A 81 -7.54 -8.57 -7.36
C THR A 81 -8.52 -9.54 -8.04
N ALA A 82 -9.53 -9.03 -8.73
CA ALA A 82 -10.48 -9.86 -9.48
C ALA A 82 -9.76 -10.72 -10.54
N ASN A 83 -8.80 -10.15 -11.24
CA ASN A 83 -7.99 -10.86 -12.24
C ASN A 83 -7.14 -11.96 -11.61
N VAL A 84 -6.47 -11.66 -10.50
CA VAL A 84 -5.67 -12.62 -9.73
C VAL A 84 -6.54 -13.80 -9.24
N MET A 85 -7.72 -13.52 -8.75
CA MET A 85 -8.67 -14.55 -8.27
C MET A 85 -9.22 -15.39 -9.41
N LYS A 86 -9.54 -14.75 -10.54
CA LYS A 86 -10.07 -15.46 -11.72
C LYS A 86 -9.10 -16.50 -12.26
N TYR A 87 -7.81 -16.17 -12.31
CA TYR A 87 -6.77 -17.05 -12.86
C TYR A 87 -6.00 -17.85 -11.79
N ASN A 88 -6.45 -17.82 -10.53
CA ASN A 88 -5.81 -18.53 -9.40
C ASN A 88 -4.31 -18.22 -9.25
N LEU A 89 -3.93 -16.96 -9.41
CA LEU A 89 -2.55 -16.52 -9.31
C LEU A 89 -2.14 -16.37 -7.83
N ARG A 90 -1.98 -17.48 -7.13
CA ARG A 90 -1.75 -17.51 -5.68
C ARG A 90 -0.49 -16.76 -5.23
N ASN A 91 0.53 -16.70 -6.07
CA ASN A 91 1.76 -15.96 -5.79
C ASN A 91 1.52 -14.45 -5.68
N ASP A 92 0.41 -13.94 -6.24
CA ASP A 92 0.06 -12.53 -6.20
C ASP A 92 -0.94 -12.18 -5.08
N TYR A 93 -1.36 -13.14 -4.27
CA TYR A 93 -2.28 -12.90 -3.15
C TYR A 93 -1.70 -11.93 -2.12
N ALA A 94 -0.41 -12.06 -1.80
CA ALA A 94 0.28 -11.13 -0.90
C ALA A 94 0.24 -9.70 -1.42
N LYS A 95 0.46 -9.51 -2.71
CA LYS A 95 0.41 -8.20 -3.37
C LYS A 95 -1.00 -7.61 -3.35
N CYS A 96 -2.03 -8.42 -3.61
CA CYS A 96 -3.43 -8.00 -3.48
C CYS A 96 -3.76 -7.55 -2.06
N ALA A 97 -3.34 -8.32 -1.06
CA ALA A 97 -3.55 -8.00 0.34
C ALA A 97 -2.81 -6.71 0.76
N ALA A 98 -1.58 -6.52 0.29
CA ALA A 98 -0.82 -5.31 0.54
C ALA A 98 -1.50 -4.07 -0.06
N TYR A 99 -2.02 -4.15 -1.27
CA TYR A 99 -2.78 -3.07 -1.90
C TYR A 99 -4.06 -2.74 -1.12
N ALA A 100 -4.81 -3.76 -0.72
CA ALA A 100 -6.00 -3.57 0.10
C ALA A 100 -5.65 -2.91 1.44
N ALA A 101 -4.57 -3.34 2.08
CA ALA A 101 -4.11 -2.79 3.35
C ALA A 101 -3.72 -1.32 3.25
N VAL A 102 -2.92 -0.94 2.25
CA VAL A 102 -2.50 0.46 2.09
C VAL A 102 -3.69 1.37 1.79
N ILE A 103 -4.64 0.92 0.98
CA ILE A 103 -5.87 1.69 0.72
C ILE A 103 -6.70 1.81 1.98
N GLY A 104 -6.85 0.74 2.75
CA GLY A 104 -7.55 0.74 4.04
C GLY A 104 -6.93 1.72 5.04
N GLU A 105 -5.61 1.78 5.11
CA GLU A 105 -4.87 2.73 5.95
C GLU A 105 -5.12 4.19 5.53
N ILE A 106 -5.11 4.46 4.23
CA ILE A 106 -5.43 5.79 3.68
C ILE A 106 -6.88 6.17 4.00
N MET A 107 -7.83 5.28 3.76
CA MET A 107 -9.25 5.53 3.97
C MET A 107 -9.60 5.73 5.44
N GLU A 108 -8.98 4.96 6.34
CA GLU A 108 -9.14 5.18 7.79
C GLU A 108 -8.62 6.56 8.19
N SER A 109 -7.46 6.98 7.70
CA SER A 109 -6.89 8.29 7.99
C SER A 109 -7.76 9.46 7.50
N GLU A 110 -8.52 9.26 6.43
CA GLU A 110 -9.41 10.26 5.86
C GLU A 110 -10.85 10.16 6.37
N GLY A 111 -11.13 9.24 7.29
CA GLY A 111 -12.48 9.03 7.84
C GLY A 111 -13.47 8.40 6.87
N LYS A 112 -13.02 7.78 5.79
CA LYS A 112 -13.86 7.15 4.75
C LYS A 112 -14.24 5.71 5.06
N THR A 113 -13.61 5.10 6.03
CA THR A 113 -13.95 3.80 6.60
C THR A 113 -13.79 3.87 8.12
N PRO A 114 -14.61 3.14 8.91
CA PRO A 114 -14.48 3.11 10.37
C PRO A 114 -13.09 2.63 10.83
N SER A 115 -12.52 1.65 10.12
CA SER A 115 -11.18 1.15 10.39
C SER A 115 -10.60 0.42 9.18
N LYS A 116 -9.27 0.35 9.13
CA LYS A 116 -8.55 -0.55 8.21
C LYS A 116 -9.06 -1.98 8.31
N ASN A 117 -9.31 -2.44 9.54
CA ASN A 117 -9.77 -3.81 9.78
C ASN A 117 -11.11 -4.09 9.10
N GLU A 118 -12.09 -3.19 9.21
CA GLU A 118 -13.38 -3.35 8.52
C GLU A 118 -13.21 -3.37 7.00
N TYR A 119 -12.35 -2.53 6.48
CA TYR A 119 -12.02 -2.52 5.05
C TYR A 119 -11.46 -3.87 4.59
N LEU A 120 -10.53 -4.45 5.35
CA LEU A 120 -9.95 -5.77 5.05
C LEU A 120 -10.96 -6.91 5.23
N LEU A 121 -11.85 -6.81 6.21
CA LEU A 121 -12.94 -7.79 6.39
C LEU A 121 -13.90 -7.80 5.20
N ASN A 122 -14.17 -6.66 4.58
CA ASN A 122 -14.98 -6.61 3.36
C ASN A 122 -14.32 -7.39 2.22
N TRP A 123 -13.01 -7.27 2.05
CA TRP A 123 -12.25 -8.07 1.08
C TRP A 123 -12.32 -9.57 1.39
N LYS A 124 -12.23 -9.95 2.66
CA LYS A 124 -12.41 -11.34 3.10
C LYS A 124 -13.80 -11.86 2.72
N HIS A 125 -14.84 -11.08 2.95
CA HIS A 125 -16.22 -11.48 2.63
C HIS A 125 -16.43 -11.64 1.13
N GLU A 126 -15.93 -10.72 0.33
CA GLU A 126 -16.02 -10.78 -1.14
C GLU A 126 -15.37 -12.05 -1.70
N TYR A 127 -14.22 -12.44 -1.16
CA TYR A 127 -13.50 -13.65 -1.56
C TYR A 127 -13.53 -14.73 -0.47
N SER A 128 -14.71 -15.03 0.06
CA SER A 128 -14.92 -15.89 1.23
C SER A 128 -14.35 -17.30 1.11
N ARG A 129 -14.21 -17.82 -0.10
CA ARG A 129 -13.65 -19.16 -0.37
C ARG A 129 -12.14 -19.19 -0.55
N ARG A 130 -11.47 -18.04 -0.50
CA ARG A 130 -10.03 -17.93 -0.77
C ARG A 130 -9.21 -17.88 0.52
N ILE A 131 -9.12 -19.00 1.21
CA ILE A 131 -8.49 -19.12 2.53
C ILE A 131 -7.01 -18.64 2.52
N ALA A 132 -6.27 -18.96 1.45
CA ALA A 132 -4.89 -18.50 1.31
C ALA A 132 -4.80 -16.96 1.23
N TYR A 133 -5.76 -16.31 0.55
CA TYR A 133 -5.85 -14.85 0.51
C TYR A 133 -6.18 -14.26 1.89
N HIS A 134 -7.07 -14.90 2.66
CA HIS A 134 -7.37 -14.46 4.04
C HIS A 134 -6.12 -14.48 4.92
N ARG A 135 -5.23 -15.45 4.73
CA ARG A 135 -3.95 -15.51 5.44
C ARG A 135 -3.10 -14.28 5.12
N GLU A 136 -3.03 -13.91 3.85
CA GLU A 136 -2.29 -12.72 3.43
C GLU A 136 -2.91 -11.43 4.00
N LEU A 137 -4.23 -11.31 4.03
CA LEU A 137 -4.89 -10.17 4.67
C LEU A 137 -4.52 -10.06 6.15
N ARG A 138 -4.40 -11.18 6.87
CA ARG A 138 -3.94 -11.18 8.28
C ARG A 138 -2.49 -10.71 8.41
N ASN A 139 -1.63 -11.10 7.48
CA ASN A 139 -0.23 -10.65 7.46
C ASN A 139 -0.12 -9.12 7.33
N TYR A 140 -1.11 -8.47 6.74
CA TYR A 140 -1.18 -7.01 6.57
C TYR A 140 -2.14 -6.32 7.55
N GLY A 141 -2.52 -6.99 8.61
CA GLY A 141 -3.19 -6.38 9.76
C GLY A 141 -4.66 -6.70 9.93
N MET A 142 -5.26 -7.58 9.13
CA MET A 142 -6.64 -8.01 9.35
C MET A 142 -6.76 -8.83 10.64
N LYS A 143 -7.76 -8.50 11.45
CA LYS A 143 -8.11 -9.21 12.68
C LYS A 143 -9.53 -9.75 12.53
N ASP A 144 -9.67 -11.05 12.45
CA ASP A 144 -10.95 -11.73 12.23
C ASP A 144 -11.31 -12.73 13.32
N GLY A 145 -10.73 -12.62 14.49
CA GLY A 145 -11.04 -13.48 15.65
C GLY A 145 -10.40 -14.86 15.62
N LYS A 146 -9.48 -15.10 14.71
CA LYS A 146 -8.79 -16.41 14.62
C LYS A 146 -7.31 -16.30 14.97
#